data_f8762d24e8df29e78e948ce3c12d09e8
#
_entry.id   f8762d24e8df29e78e948ce3c12d09e8
#
_cell.length_a   1.000
_cell.length_b   1.000
_cell.length_c   1.000
_cell.angle_alpha   90.00
_cell.angle_beta   90.00
_cell.angle_gamma   90.00
#
_symmetry.space_group_name_H-M   'P 1'
#
loop_
_entity.id
_entity.type
_entity.pdbx_description
1 polymer ?
#
loop_
_entity_poly.entity_id
_entity_poly.type
_entity_poly.pdbx_seq_one_letter_code
_entity_poly.pdbx_strand_id
1 'polypeptide(L)'
;LTSIALLDNITKSGKSSYIPIAYNKDGSLAKTSSATTESRLRLLGGYSAMKLAELGSQIADGKVKPDPYPDSCDYCPYKLVCGFDPDKGRYRKPTKLKNDDECYEMFNERVKKDGKKLDR
;
A
#
# COMPACT_ATOMS: atom_id res chain seq x y z
N LEU A 1 23.87 -2.01 -9.76
CA LEU A 1 23.91 -1.56 -11.17
C LEU A 1 24.06 -2.72 -12.17
N THR A 2 24.66 -3.85 -11.78
CA THR A 2 24.85 -5.03 -12.62
C THR A 2 23.58 -5.82 -12.92
N SER A 3 22.57 -5.74 -12.09
CA SER A 3 21.30 -6.48 -12.28
C SER A 3 20.41 -5.87 -13.38
N ILE A 4 20.47 -4.56 -13.60
CA ILE A 4 19.69 -3.88 -14.63
C ILE A 4 20.25 -4.20 -16.03
N ALA A 5 21.56 -4.26 -16.16
CA ALA A 5 22.22 -4.62 -17.44
C ALA A 5 21.91 -6.06 -17.88
N LEU A 6 21.70 -6.98 -16.93
CA LEU A 6 21.26 -8.35 -17.22
C LEU A 6 19.81 -8.41 -17.73
N LEU A 7 18.95 -7.51 -17.27
CA LEU A 7 17.57 -7.40 -17.71
C LEU A 7 17.46 -6.75 -19.11
N ASP A 8 18.33 -5.80 -19.44
CA ASP A 8 18.41 -5.18 -20.78
C ASP A 8 18.74 -6.19 -21.89
N ASN A 9 19.53 -7.23 -21.59
CA ASN A 9 19.81 -8.30 -22.56
C ASN A 9 18.61 -9.21 -22.83
N ILE A 10 17.57 -9.17 -21.99
CA ILE A 10 16.39 -10.03 -22.15
C ILE A 10 15.34 -9.39 -23.07
N THR A 11 15.37 -8.07 -23.27
CA THR A 11 14.36 -7.40 -24.09
C THR A 11 14.95 -6.33 -25.00
N LYS A 12 15.10 -6.67 -26.27
CA LYS A 12 15.42 -5.71 -27.34
C LYS A 12 14.34 -4.64 -27.57
N SER A 13 13.19 -4.74 -26.90
CA SER A 13 12.01 -3.88 -27.07
C SER A 13 11.80 -2.84 -25.96
N GLY A 14 12.70 -2.71 -24.98
CA GLY A 14 12.54 -1.79 -23.84
C GLY A 14 11.46 -2.19 -22.85
N LYS A 15 10.80 -3.35 -23.03
CA LYS A 15 9.83 -3.93 -22.08
C LYS A 15 10.32 -5.29 -21.62
N SER A 16 10.23 -5.55 -20.32
CA SER A 16 10.45 -6.90 -19.79
C SER A 16 9.16 -7.72 -19.87
N SER A 17 9.29 -8.99 -20.29
CA SER A 17 8.16 -9.94 -20.27
C SER A 17 7.93 -10.56 -18.88
N TYR A 18 8.91 -10.46 -17.99
CA TYR A 18 8.90 -11.14 -16.69
C TYR A 18 8.62 -10.21 -15.51
N ILE A 19 9.02 -8.96 -15.62
CA ILE A 19 8.84 -7.94 -14.59
C ILE A 19 8.17 -6.70 -15.20
N PRO A 20 7.29 -6.00 -14.46
CA PRO A 20 6.55 -4.85 -14.98
C PRO A 20 7.43 -3.60 -15.05
N ILE A 21 8.52 -3.67 -15.81
CA ILE A 21 9.45 -2.57 -16.08
C ILE A 21 9.48 -2.30 -17.57
N ALA A 22 9.40 -1.03 -17.93
CA ALA A 22 9.61 -0.54 -19.29
C ALA A 22 10.50 0.69 -19.27
N TYR A 23 11.35 0.84 -20.29
CA TYR A 23 12.21 2.00 -20.48
C TYR A 23 11.75 2.82 -21.68
N ASN A 24 11.87 4.13 -21.58
CA ASN A 24 11.75 5.03 -22.70
C ASN A 24 13.00 4.95 -23.61
N LYS A 25 12.92 5.52 -24.80
CA LYS A 25 14.05 5.56 -25.75
C LYS A 25 15.27 6.33 -25.23
N ASP A 26 15.05 7.24 -24.25
CA ASP A 26 16.09 8.02 -23.58
C ASP A 26 16.74 7.30 -22.39
N GLY A 27 16.37 6.02 -22.14
CA GLY A 27 16.86 5.23 -21.00
C GLY A 27 16.20 5.53 -19.67
N SER A 28 15.24 6.44 -19.61
CA SER A 28 14.44 6.69 -18.40
C SER A 28 13.38 5.61 -18.20
N LEU A 29 12.93 5.41 -16.95
CA LEU A 29 11.82 4.51 -16.66
C LEU A 29 10.51 5.09 -17.22
N ALA A 30 9.78 4.27 -17.95
CA ALA A 30 8.46 4.64 -18.44
C ALA A 30 7.46 4.76 -17.27
N LYS A 31 6.49 5.65 -17.37
CA LYS A 31 5.44 5.85 -16.36
C LYS A 31 4.61 4.59 -16.07
N THR A 32 4.60 3.65 -16.98
CA THR A 32 3.92 2.35 -16.84
C THR A 32 4.75 1.32 -16.05
N SER A 33 5.97 1.66 -15.65
CA SER A 33 6.83 0.77 -14.87
C SER A 33 6.37 0.73 -13.42
N SER A 34 6.22 -0.47 -12.87
CA SER A 34 5.98 -0.69 -11.42
C SER A 34 7.31 -0.70 -10.67
N ALA A 35 8.03 0.43 -10.70
CA ALA A 35 9.31 0.59 -10.05
C ALA A 35 9.27 1.73 -9.03
N THR A 36 9.95 1.55 -7.92
CA THR A 36 10.07 2.56 -6.88
C THR A 36 11.51 2.66 -6.37
N THR A 37 11.82 3.69 -5.63
CA THR A 37 13.13 3.87 -5.01
C THR A 37 13.25 3.01 -3.75
N GLU A 38 14.49 2.65 -3.38
CA GLU A 38 14.76 1.91 -2.15
C GLU A 38 14.23 2.63 -0.91
N SER A 39 14.37 3.96 -0.87
CA SER A 39 13.86 4.79 0.22
C SER A 39 12.34 4.70 0.37
N ARG A 40 11.60 4.71 -0.73
CA ARG A 40 10.14 4.52 -0.73
C ARG A 40 9.75 3.11 -0.29
N LEU A 41 10.50 2.11 -0.73
CA LEU A 41 10.26 0.72 -0.32
C LEU A 41 10.50 0.53 1.19
N ARG A 42 11.57 1.11 1.74
CA ARG A 42 11.83 1.11 3.19
C ARG A 42 10.74 1.82 3.98
N LEU A 43 10.27 2.99 3.48
CA LEU A 43 9.17 3.71 4.10
C LEU A 43 7.87 2.91 4.10
N LEU A 44 7.55 2.25 3.00
CA LEU A 44 6.39 1.36 2.90
C LEU A 44 6.48 0.19 3.89
N GLY A 45 7.67 -0.43 4.01
CA GLY A 45 7.91 -1.49 4.99
C GLY A 45 7.71 -1.01 6.43
N GLY A 46 8.26 0.15 6.78
CA GLY A 46 8.08 0.77 8.10
C GLY A 46 6.60 1.09 8.39
N TYR A 47 5.91 1.67 7.43
CA TYR A 47 4.48 1.96 7.57
C TYR A 47 3.64 0.68 7.73
N SER A 48 3.95 -0.37 6.98
CA SER A 48 3.25 -1.66 7.06
C SER A 48 3.46 -2.32 8.43
N ALA A 49 4.69 -2.33 8.93
CA ALA A 49 5.01 -2.88 10.26
C ALA A 49 4.25 -2.13 11.37
N MET A 50 4.24 -0.79 11.31
CA MET A 50 3.47 0.04 12.23
C MET A 50 1.98 -0.28 12.18
N LYS A 51 1.40 -0.43 11.00
CA LYS A 51 -0.02 -0.76 10.83
C LYS A 51 -0.37 -2.15 11.35
N LEU A 52 0.51 -3.13 11.13
CA LEU A 52 0.33 -4.47 11.68
C LEU A 52 0.35 -4.47 13.21
N ALA A 53 1.26 -3.72 13.83
CA ALA A 53 1.30 -3.57 15.28
C ALA A 53 0.05 -2.88 15.84
N GLU A 54 -0.42 -1.81 15.18
CA GLU A 54 -1.67 -1.12 15.54
C GLU A 54 -2.87 -2.06 15.47
N LEU A 55 -3.02 -2.82 14.39
CA LEU A 55 -4.11 -3.77 14.22
C LEU A 55 -4.03 -4.92 15.22
N GLY A 56 -2.83 -5.46 15.47
CA GLY A 56 -2.61 -6.49 16.48
C GLY A 56 -3.03 -6.03 17.88
N SER A 57 -2.68 -4.80 18.25
CA SER A 57 -3.11 -4.19 19.51
C SER A 57 -4.64 -4.05 19.58
N GLN A 58 -5.28 -3.61 18.51
CA GLN A 58 -6.73 -3.48 18.46
C GLN A 58 -7.45 -4.82 18.65
N ILE A 59 -6.92 -5.88 18.05
CA ILE A 59 -7.44 -7.24 18.21
C ILE A 59 -7.27 -7.70 19.66
N ALA A 60 -6.08 -7.50 20.25
CA ALA A 60 -5.82 -7.84 21.64
C ALA A 60 -6.73 -7.08 22.62
N ASP A 61 -7.07 -5.84 22.30
CA ASP A 61 -8.00 -5.00 23.06
C ASP A 61 -9.49 -5.38 22.85
N GLY A 62 -9.78 -6.39 22.02
CA GLY A 62 -11.15 -6.82 21.73
C GLY A 62 -11.94 -5.85 20.84
N LYS A 63 -11.28 -5.01 20.06
CA LYS A 63 -11.92 -4.09 19.11
C LYS A 63 -12.37 -4.82 17.85
N VAL A 64 -13.52 -5.46 17.92
CA VAL A 64 -14.08 -6.30 16.85
C VAL A 64 -15.24 -5.65 16.10
N LYS A 65 -15.49 -4.36 16.32
CA LYS A 65 -16.59 -3.65 15.65
C LYS A 65 -16.34 -3.59 14.13
N PRO A 66 -17.30 -4.06 13.31
CA PRO A 66 -17.18 -3.95 11.85
C PRO A 66 -17.08 -2.49 11.41
N ASP A 67 -16.12 -2.19 10.54
CA ASP A 67 -15.91 -0.88 9.95
C ASP A 67 -15.45 -1.03 8.48
N PRO A 68 -16.37 -1.53 7.61
CA PRO A 68 -16.04 -1.84 6.23
C PRO A 68 -15.93 -0.60 5.35
N TYR A 69 -15.16 -0.72 4.26
CA TYR A 69 -15.23 0.22 3.15
C TYR A 69 -16.46 -0.06 2.28
N PRO A 70 -16.94 0.91 1.46
CA PRO A 70 -17.94 0.66 0.43
C PRO A 70 -17.54 -0.56 -0.42
N ASP A 71 -18.52 -1.31 -0.87
CA ASP A 71 -18.38 -2.50 -1.73
C ASP A 71 -17.68 -3.72 -1.08
N SER A 72 -17.08 -3.56 0.11
CA SER A 72 -16.41 -4.67 0.83
C SER A 72 -17.37 -5.78 1.27
N CYS A 73 -18.65 -5.47 1.39
CA CYS A 73 -19.66 -6.42 1.84
C CYS A 73 -20.26 -7.26 0.72
N ASP A 74 -20.06 -6.90 -0.54
CA ASP A 74 -20.75 -7.52 -1.68
C ASP A 74 -20.33 -8.98 -1.87
N TYR A 75 -19.05 -9.27 -1.69
CA TYR A 75 -18.46 -10.61 -1.83
C TYR A 75 -17.96 -11.19 -0.49
N CYS A 76 -18.38 -10.62 0.65
CA CYS A 76 -17.89 -11.03 1.96
C CYS A 76 -18.53 -12.37 2.38
N PRO A 77 -17.74 -13.42 2.66
CA PRO A 77 -18.29 -14.72 3.08
C PRO A 77 -18.91 -14.65 4.49
N TYR A 78 -18.60 -13.64 5.28
CA TYR A 78 -19.11 -13.46 6.65
C TYR A 78 -20.33 -12.54 6.74
N LYS A 79 -20.93 -12.15 5.62
CA LYS A 79 -22.06 -11.19 5.57
C LYS A 79 -23.21 -11.60 6.49
N LEU A 80 -23.53 -12.90 6.58
CA LEU A 80 -24.64 -13.40 7.36
C LEU A 80 -24.39 -13.40 8.88
N VAL A 81 -23.14 -13.43 9.31
CA VAL A 81 -22.76 -13.51 10.75
C VAL A 81 -22.12 -12.24 11.28
N CYS A 82 -21.73 -11.32 10.41
CA CYS A 82 -21.02 -10.09 10.78
C CYS A 82 -21.87 -9.10 11.58
N GLY A 83 -23.19 -9.11 11.38
CA GLY A 83 -24.12 -8.18 12.06
C GLY A 83 -24.00 -6.71 11.58
N PHE A 84 -23.19 -6.41 10.55
CA PHE A 84 -23.17 -5.10 9.93
C PHE A 84 -24.39 -4.91 9.05
N ASP A 85 -25.17 -3.86 9.33
CA ASP A 85 -26.33 -3.48 8.53
C ASP A 85 -25.93 -2.34 7.57
N PRO A 86 -25.89 -2.59 6.25
CA PRO A 86 -25.52 -1.56 5.27
C PRO A 86 -26.42 -0.34 5.26
N ASP A 87 -27.69 -0.50 5.63
CA ASP A 87 -28.68 0.59 5.63
C ASP A 87 -28.57 1.50 6.86
N LYS A 88 -28.12 0.96 7.99
CA LYS A 88 -27.94 1.67 9.26
C LYS A 88 -26.47 1.95 9.59
N GLY A 89 -25.56 1.15 9.04
CA GLY A 89 -24.13 1.24 9.28
C GLY A 89 -23.47 2.35 8.45
N ARG A 90 -22.42 2.95 9.02
CA ARG A 90 -21.58 3.89 8.26
C ARG A 90 -20.39 3.16 7.69
N TYR A 91 -20.27 3.22 6.38
CA TYR A 91 -19.05 2.80 5.71
C TYR A 91 -17.89 3.75 6.00
N ARG A 92 -16.70 3.20 6.10
CA ARG A 92 -15.46 3.96 6.20
C ARG A 92 -15.24 4.76 4.91
N LYS A 93 -14.95 6.05 5.06
CA LYS A 93 -14.65 6.89 3.90
C LYS A 93 -13.18 6.70 3.49
N PRO A 94 -12.89 6.22 2.29
CA PRO A 94 -11.51 6.13 1.82
C PRO A 94 -10.92 7.53 1.64
N THR A 95 -9.66 7.70 2.02
CA THR A 95 -8.91 8.91 1.68
C THR A 95 -8.59 8.88 0.19
N LYS A 96 -9.07 9.86 -0.55
CA LYS A 96 -8.75 10.01 -1.97
C LYS A 96 -7.39 10.69 -2.09
N LEU A 97 -6.39 9.95 -2.53
CA LEU A 97 -5.07 10.46 -2.87
C LEU A 97 -5.00 10.69 -4.38
N LYS A 98 -4.33 11.76 -4.81
CA LYS A 98 -4.28 12.15 -6.23
C LYS A 98 -3.17 11.44 -7.00
N ASN A 99 -2.09 11.13 -6.31
CA ASN A 99 -0.89 10.50 -6.88
C ASN A 99 -0.10 9.74 -5.80
N ASP A 100 0.91 9.00 -6.26
CA ASP A 100 1.77 8.20 -5.39
C ASP A 100 2.60 9.07 -4.43
N ASP A 101 3.03 10.25 -4.84
CA ASP A 101 3.85 11.14 -4.01
C ASP A 101 3.08 11.58 -2.76
N GLU A 102 1.82 11.98 -2.91
CA GLU A 102 0.92 12.31 -1.79
C GLU A 102 0.74 11.12 -0.82
N CYS A 103 0.68 9.91 -1.38
CA CYS A 103 0.62 8.68 -0.60
C CYS A 103 1.88 8.48 0.26
N TYR A 104 3.06 8.65 -0.34
CA TYR A 104 4.33 8.53 0.38
C TYR A 104 4.55 9.63 1.41
N GLU A 105 4.11 10.85 1.15
CA GLU A 105 4.12 11.94 2.13
C GLU A 105 3.26 11.58 3.35
N MET A 106 2.06 11.08 3.14
CA MET A 106 1.17 10.61 4.21
C MET A 106 1.82 9.49 5.04
N PHE A 107 2.48 8.52 4.39
CA PHE A 107 3.19 7.44 5.10
C PHE A 107 4.32 7.99 5.96
N ASN A 108 5.11 8.93 5.42
CA ASN A 108 6.22 9.54 6.13
C ASN A 108 5.76 10.31 7.37
N GLU A 109 4.69 11.10 7.26
CA GLU A 109 4.10 11.81 8.39
C GLU A 109 3.61 10.85 9.49
N ARG A 110 2.95 9.75 9.09
CA ARG A 110 2.45 8.75 10.04
C ARG A 110 3.58 8.05 10.77
N VAL A 111 4.60 7.58 10.06
CA VAL A 111 5.77 6.91 10.65
C VAL A 111 6.50 7.84 11.61
N LYS A 112 6.67 9.13 11.27
CA LYS A 112 7.29 10.13 12.15
C LYS A 112 6.48 10.41 13.42
N LYS A 113 5.15 10.43 13.33
CA LYS A 113 4.28 10.64 14.50
C LYS A 113 4.34 9.46 15.49
N ASP A 114 4.37 8.25 14.98
CA ASP A 114 4.38 7.06 15.83
C ASP A 114 5.79 6.74 16.37
N GLY A 115 6.85 7.04 15.61
CA GLY A 115 8.22 6.97 16.12
C GLY A 115 8.45 7.84 17.36
N LYS A 116 7.82 9.01 17.43
CA LYS A 116 7.85 9.88 18.62
C LYS A 116 7.09 9.34 19.83
N LYS A 117 6.20 8.36 19.66
CA LYS A 117 5.46 7.74 20.76
C LYS A 117 6.23 6.58 21.41
N LEU A 118 7.13 5.94 20.66
CA LEU A 118 7.96 4.84 21.16
C LEU A 118 9.14 5.32 22.01
N ASP A 119 9.54 6.59 21.87
CA ASP A 119 10.63 7.22 22.64
C ASP A 119 10.14 7.89 23.95
N ARG A 120 8.93 7.62 24.39
CA ARG A 120 8.35 8.07 25.67
C ARG A 120 7.94 6.93 26.55
#